data_feed3c1ea6b62818b8d208301c49f2df
#
_entry.id   feed3c1ea6b62818b8d208301c49f2df
#
_cell.length_a   1.000
_cell.length_b   1.000
_cell.length_c   1.000
_cell.angle_alpha   90.00
_cell.angle_beta   90.00
_cell.angle_gamma   90.00
#
_symmetry.space_group_name_H-M   'P 1'
#
loop_
_entity.id
_entity.type
_entity.pdbx_description
1 polymer ?
#
loop_
_entity_poly.entity_id
_entity_poly.type
_entity_poly.pdbx_seq_one_letter_code
_entity_poly.pdbx_strand_id
1 'polypeptide(L)'
;NQGQICLCGSRILIEDSIYENFKNRLIERVEQLKIGDPSDESTEIGSLISGDHRKKVLSYVDLAIEEGGEIITGLQYENPTGFEGGNWMKPVIIEGLSVNSRCSTEEIFGPIVTIHSFSSEQEVISIANNTDYGLAGSIWSSDIEKAQRVAKSINSGMIWINTWLHRDLRVPFGGVKKSGVGREGGMWSLDFFSEPMNICIKHD
;
A
#
# COMPACT_ATOMS: atom_id res chain seq x y z
N ASN A 1 -10.87 -0.20 -2.52
CA ASN A 1 -10.50 -1.21 -3.54
C ASN A 1 -10.05 -2.55 -2.92
N GLN A 2 -10.39 -2.83 -1.69
CA GLN A 2 -10.07 -4.09 -1.02
C GLN A 2 -8.58 -4.47 -1.07
N GLY A 3 -7.68 -3.48 -1.04
CA GLY A 3 -6.24 -3.70 -1.22
C GLY A 3 -5.81 -4.06 -2.65
N GLN A 4 -6.72 -4.13 -3.61
CA GLN A 4 -6.45 -4.45 -5.01
C GLN A 4 -6.14 -3.18 -5.82
N ILE A 5 -5.19 -2.41 -5.34
CA ILE A 5 -4.66 -1.22 -6.01
C ILE A 5 -3.17 -1.09 -5.72
N CYS A 6 -2.39 -0.76 -6.73
CA CYS A 6 -0.93 -0.63 -6.63
C CYS A 6 -0.45 0.45 -5.65
N LEU A 7 -1.31 1.42 -5.31
CA LEU A 7 -1.02 2.48 -4.34
C LEU A 7 -1.44 2.14 -2.90
N CYS A 8 -1.96 0.94 -2.65
CA CYS A 8 -2.40 0.54 -1.31
C CYS A 8 -1.21 0.41 -0.36
N GLY A 9 -1.36 0.95 0.86
CA GLY A 9 -0.38 0.77 1.92
C GLY A 9 -0.43 -0.64 2.48
N SER A 10 0.45 -1.52 2.03
CA SER A 10 0.53 -2.92 2.48
C SER A 10 1.30 -3.09 3.79
N ARG A 11 2.11 -2.10 4.17
CA ARG A 11 2.91 -2.08 5.39
C ARG A 11 2.65 -0.79 6.15
N ILE A 12 2.40 -0.87 7.46
CA ILE A 12 2.30 0.29 8.34
C ILE A 12 3.46 0.23 9.32
N LEU A 13 4.33 1.24 9.22
CA LEU A 13 5.48 1.40 10.12
C LEU A 13 5.12 2.45 11.18
N ILE A 14 5.16 2.08 12.45
CA ILE A 14 4.62 2.86 13.56
C ILE A 14 5.74 3.13 14.56
N GLU A 15 5.94 4.40 14.95
CA GLU A 15 6.91 4.75 16.00
C GLU A 15 6.52 4.11 17.34
N ASP A 16 7.49 3.51 18.04
CA ASP A 16 7.27 2.74 19.27
C ASP A 16 6.42 3.49 20.30
N SER A 17 6.64 4.79 20.43
CA SER A 17 5.94 5.63 21.42
C SER A 17 4.41 5.69 21.23
N ILE A 18 3.91 5.41 20.03
CA ILE A 18 2.48 5.45 19.70
C ILE A 18 1.94 4.09 19.25
N TYR A 19 2.78 3.05 19.20
CA TYR A 19 2.45 1.77 18.58
C TYR A 19 1.15 1.15 19.12
N GLU A 20 1.04 0.96 20.42
CA GLU A 20 -0.13 0.32 21.03
C GLU A 20 -1.42 1.15 20.85
N ASN A 21 -1.31 2.49 20.99
CA ASN A 21 -2.46 3.36 20.80
C ASN A 21 -2.94 3.33 19.35
N PHE A 22 -2.00 3.42 18.40
CA PHE A 22 -2.31 3.36 16.97
C PHE A 22 -2.92 2.01 16.59
N LYS A 23 -2.30 0.91 17.01
CA LYS A 23 -2.78 -0.46 16.76
C LYS A 23 -4.23 -0.64 17.24
N ASN A 24 -4.52 -0.28 18.48
CA ASN A 24 -5.87 -0.43 19.05
C ASN A 24 -6.91 0.36 18.24
N ARG A 25 -6.61 1.60 17.86
CA ARG A 25 -7.51 2.42 17.03
C ARG A 25 -7.66 1.87 15.62
N LEU A 26 -6.60 1.31 15.05
CA LEU A 26 -6.65 0.67 13.73
C LEU A 26 -7.55 -0.57 13.75
N ILE A 27 -7.40 -1.42 14.76
CA ILE A 27 -8.25 -2.60 14.99
C ILE A 27 -9.72 -2.18 15.09
N GLU A 28 -10.03 -1.24 15.99
CA GLU A 28 -11.38 -0.72 16.17
C GLU A 28 -11.98 -0.21 14.85
N ARG A 29 -11.22 0.56 14.07
CA ARG A 29 -11.69 1.08 12.78
C ARG A 29 -11.89 -0.03 11.74
N VAL A 30 -11.00 -1.01 11.68
CA VAL A 30 -11.10 -2.14 10.74
C VAL A 30 -12.30 -3.04 11.08
N GLU A 31 -12.56 -3.28 12.36
CA GLU A 31 -13.71 -4.07 12.80
C GLU A 31 -15.08 -3.44 12.44
N GLN A 32 -15.12 -2.11 12.33
CA GLN A 32 -16.32 -1.35 11.97
C GLN A 32 -16.57 -1.27 10.46
N LEU A 33 -15.60 -1.70 9.62
CA LEU A 33 -15.74 -1.61 8.15
C LEU A 33 -16.88 -2.49 7.65
N LYS A 34 -17.78 -1.88 6.91
CA LYS A 34 -18.93 -2.56 6.30
C LYS A 34 -18.53 -3.27 5.01
N ILE A 35 -18.70 -4.58 5.01
CA ILE A 35 -18.53 -5.41 3.81
C ILE A 35 -19.92 -5.64 3.19
N GLY A 36 -20.07 -5.42 1.88
CA GLY A 36 -21.40 -5.55 1.29
C GLY A 36 -21.45 -5.28 -0.21
N ASP A 37 -22.67 -5.14 -0.70
CA ASP A 37 -22.97 -4.78 -2.07
C ASP A 37 -22.32 -3.43 -2.44
N PRO A 38 -21.47 -3.35 -3.47
CA PRO A 38 -20.83 -2.11 -3.89
C PRO A 38 -21.82 -1.06 -4.45
N SER A 39 -23.07 -1.42 -4.73
CA SER A 39 -24.13 -0.46 -5.08
C SER A 39 -24.79 0.22 -3.87
N ASP A 40 -24.58 -0.27 -2.66
CA ASP A 40 -25.00 0.36 -1.42
C ASP A 40 -23.96 1.40 -0.98
N GLU A 41 -24.36 2.67 -0.87
CA GLU A 41 -23.49 3.78 -0.47
C GLU A 41 -22.88 3.61 0.94
N SER A 42 -23.46 2.77 1.79
CA SER A 42 -22.93 2.46 3.11
C SER A 42 -21.84 1.40 3.11
N THR A 43 -21.62 0.69 1.98
CA THR A 43 -20.58 -0.33 1.84
C THR A 43 -19.20 0.33 1.71
N GLU A 44 -18.23 -0.14 2.51
CA GLU A 44 -16.85 0.36 2.50
C GLU A 44 -15.90 -0.64 1.84
N ILE A 45 -16.22 -1.94 1.91
CA ILE A 45 -15.42 -3.04 1.35
C ILE A 45 -16.29 -3.92 0.47
N GLY A 46 -15.92 -4.03 -0.80
CA GLY A 46 -16.56 -4.91 -1.76
C GLY A 46 -15.92 -6.30 -1.86
N SER A 47 -16.39 -7.10 -2.80
CA SER A 47 -15.85 -8.42 -3.13
C SER A 47 -14.48 -8.31 -3.82
N LEU A 48 -13.58 -9.29 -3.60
CA LEU A 48 -12.38 -9.46 -4.41
C LEU A 48 -12.73 -9.87 -5.85
N ILE A 49 -11.80 -9.60 -6.78
CA ILE A 49 -12.04 -9.75 -8.22
C ILE A 49 -12.37 -11.18 -8.66
N SER A 50 -11.84 -12.20 -8.00
CA SER A 50 -12.06 -13.60 -8.36
C SER A 50 -11.78 -14.57 -7.21
N GLY A 51 -12.33 -15.81 -7.31
CA GLY A 51 -12.06 -16.88 -6.37
C GLY A 51 -10.59 -17.30 -6.31
N ASP A 52 -9.92 -17.30 -7.45
CA ASP A 52 -8.49 -17.65 -7.50
C ASP A 52 -7.64 -16.58 -6.85
N HIS A 53 -7.99 -15.30 -7.05
CA HIS A 53 -7.29 -14.21 -6.36
C HIS A 53 -7.56 -14.24 -4.86
N ARG A 54 -8.80 -14.52 -4.44
CA ARG A 54 -9.12 -14.71 -3.03
C ARG A 54 -8.30 -15.85 -2.41
N LYS A 55 -8.15 -17.00 -3.10
CA LYS A 55 -7.29 -18.11 -2.64
C LYS A 55 -5.84 -17.68 -2.49
N LYS A 56 -5.30 -16.94 -3.49
CA LYS A 56 -3.95 -16.36 -3.41
C LYS A 56 -3.82 -15.48 -2.16
N VAL A 57 -4.73 -14.55 -1.94
CA VAL A 57 -4.67 -13.64 -0.79
C VAL A 57 -4.76 -14.42 0.53
N LEU A 58 -5.65 -15.38 0.64
CA LEU A 58 -5.76 -16.24 1.83
C LEU A 58 -4.50 -17.07 2.09
N SER A 59 -3.79 -17.52 1.05
CA SER A 59 -2.53 -18.24 1.24
C SER A 59 -1.44 -17.40 1.93
N TYR A 60 -1.52 -16.08 1.88
CA TYR A 60 -0.63 -15.20 2.64
C TYR A 60 -1.02 -15.11 4.12
N VAL A 61 -2.29 -15.36 4.47
CA VAL A 61 -2.68 -15.51 5.88
C VAL A 61 -2.05 -16.76 6.48
N ASP A 62 -2.11 -17.89 5.76
CA ASP A 62 -1.48 -19.13 6.17
C ASP A 62 0.05 -18.95 6.27
N LEU A 63 0.65 -18.35 5.26
CA LEU A 63 2.08 -18.04 5.23
C LEU A 63 2.50 -17.13 6.40
N ALA A 64 1.69 -16.14 6.76
CA ALA A 64 2.01 -15.26 7.88
C ALA A 64 2.08 -16.02 9.20
N ILE A 65 1.19 -16.98 9.41
CA ILE A 65 1.21 -17.85 10.58
C ILE A 65 2.47 -18.73 10.57
N GLU A 66 2.82 -19.30 9.41
CA GLU A 66 4.05 -20.10 9.23
C GLU A 66 5.32 -19.27 9.49
N GLU A 67 5.32 -17.99 9.13
CA GLU A 67 6.42 -17.05 9.36
C GLU A 67 6.44 -16.46 10.79
N GLY A 68 5.51 -16.90 11.66
CA GLY A 68 5.46 -16.53 13.08
C GLY A 68 4.67 -15.23 13.35
N GLY A 69 3.89 -14.76 12.38
CA GLY A 69 3.01 -13.61 12.56
C GLY A 69 1.73 -13.96 13.33
N GLU A 70 1.16 -12.97 13.96
CA GLU A 70 -0.13 -13.02 14.64
C GLU A 70 -1.20 -12.31 13.82
N ILE A 71 -2.31 -13.01 13.57
CA ILE A 71 -3.47 -12.45 12.86
C ILE A 71 -4.37 -11.75 13.87
N ILE A 72 -4.49 -10.44 13.77
CA ILE A 72 -5.21 -9.62 14.75
C ILE A 72 -6.68 -9.43 14.36
N THR A 73 -6.98 -9.30 13.06
CA THR A 73 -8.35 -9.07 12.57
C THR A 73 -8.65 -9.94 11.37
N GLY A 74 -9.93 -10.04 10.99
CA GLY A 74 -10.34 -10.53 9.66
C GLY A 74 -10.60 -12.02 9.53
N LEU A 75 -10.32 -12.84 10.55
CA LEU A 75 -10.49 -14.30 10.46
C LEU A 75 -11.95 -14.76 10.48
N GLN A 76 -12.83 -13.99 11.09
CA GLN A 76 -14.25 -14.33 11.21
C GLN A 76 -15.13 -13.22 10.66
N TYR A 77 -15.96 -13.54 9.70
CA TYR A 77 -16.98 -12.65 9.18
C TYR A 77 -18.08 -13.48 8.46
N GLU A 78 -19.26 -12.91 8.37
CA GLU A 78 -20.36 -13.49 7.61
C GLU A 78 -20.40 -12.87 6.20
N ASN A 79 -20.68 -13.71 5.20
CA ASN A 79 -20.90 -13.21 3.85
C ASN A 79 -22.14 -12.30 3.82
N PRO A 80 -22.11 -11.21 3.04
CA PRO A 80 -23.27 -10.35 2.87
C PRO A 80 -24.50 -11.13 2.39
N THR A 81 -25.63 -10.94 3.06
CA THR A 81 -26.89 -11.61 2.74
C THR A 81 -27.32 -11.33 1.28
N GLY A 82 -27.64 -12.37 0.54
CA GLY A 82 -27.99 -12.29 -0.88
C GLY A 82 -26.81 -12.28 -1.85
N PHE A 83 -25.58 -12.32 -1.33
CA PHE A 83 -24.33 -12.30 -2.12
C PHE A 83 -23.36 -13.41 -1.69
N GLU A 84 -23.87 -14.53 -1.22
CA GLU A 84 -23.09 -15.64 -0.64
C GLU A 84 -22.07 -16.23 -1.61
N GLY A 85 -22.31 -16.10 -2.93
CA GLY A 85 -21.36 -16.53 -3.96
C GLY A 85 -20.22 -15.55 -4.27
N GLY A 86 -20.11 -14.44 -3.55
CA GLY A 86 -19.06 -13.46 -3.75
C GLY A 86 -17.70 -13.89 -3.15
N ASN A 87 -16.64 -13.21 -3.60
CA ASN A 87 -15.28 -13.47 -3.11
C ASN A 87 -14.94 -12.55 -1.92
N TRP A 88 -15.71 -12.67 -0.87
CA TRP A 88 -15.63 -11.78 0.30
C TRP A 88 -14.43 -12.10 1.17
N MET A 89 -13.85 -11.05 1.74
CA MET A 89 -12.77 -11.15 2.72
C MET A 89 -12.77 -9.88 3.59
N LYS A 90 -12.75 -10.05 4.91
CA LYS A 90 -12.55 -8.95 5.85
C LYS A 90 -11.08 -8.51 5.83
N PRO A 91 -10.77 -7.23 6.00
CA PRO A 91 -9.39 -6.77 6.11
C PRO A 91 -8.65 -7.44 7.27
N VAL A 92 -7.42 -7.86 7.00
CA VAL A 92 -6.55 -8.58 7.93
C VAL A 92 -5.38 -7.69 8.33
N ILE A 93 -5.17 -7.55 9.63
CA ILE A 93 -3.98 -6.94 10.22
C ILE A 93 -3.11 -8.06 10.77
N ILE A 94 -1.82 -8.04 10.42
CA ILE A 94 -0.82 -9.01 10.87
C ILE A 94 0.28 -8.27 11.62
N GLU A 95 0.61 -8.73 12.84
CA GLU A 95 1.76 -8.23 13.58
C GLU A 95 2.77 -9.36 13.90
N GLY A 96 3.91 -8.99 14.48
CA GLY A 96 4.94 -9.95 14.92
C GLY A 96 5.81 -10.52 13.81
N LEU A 97 5.55 -10.21 12.54
CA LEU A 97 6.37 -10.66 11.43
C LEU A 97 7.74 -9.99 11.41
N SER A 98 8.75 -10.76 10.97
CA SER A 98 10.03 -10.17 10.58
C SER A 98 9.82 -9.18 9.42
N VAL A 99 10.56 -8.06 9.43
CA VAL A 99 10.60 -7.11 8.30
C VAL A 99 11.14 -7.73 7.01
N ASN A 100 11.77 -8.91 7.10
CA ASN A 100 12.28 -9.69 5.97
C ASN A 100 11.35 -10.83 5.55
N SER A 101 10.21 -11.02 6.22
CA SER A 101 9.25 -12.06 5.85
C SER A 101 8.69 -11.82 4.46
N ARG A 102 8.22 -12.88 3.81
CA ARG A 102 7.58 -12.76 2.50
C ARG A 102 6.31 -11.91 2.58
N CYS A 103 5.53 -12.07 3.64
CA CYS A 103 4.34 -11.25 3.87
C CYS A 103 4.66 -9.75 4.02
N SER A 104 5.89 -9.39 4.47
CA SER A 104 6.33 -8.00 4.63
C SER A 104 7.02 -7.44 3.39
N THR A 105 7.45 -8.29 2.43
CA THR A 105 8.28 -7.86 1.29
C THR A 105 7.65 -8.13 -0.07
N GLU A 106 6.69 -9.06 -0.18
CA GLU A 106 5.99 -9.41 -1.41
C GLU A 106 4.68 -8.62 -1.57
N GLU A 107 4.21 -8.48 -2.81
CA GLU A 107 2.95 -7.83 -3.13
C GLU A 107 1.77 -8.80 -3.01
N ILE A 108 1.01 -8.70 -1.94
CA ILE A 108 -0.17 -9.54 -1.67
C ILE A 108 -1.33 -9.17 -2.60
N PHE A 109 -1.55 -7.87 -2.80
CA PHE A 109 -2.61 -7.28 -3.63
C PHE A 109 -4.03 -7.61 -3.15
N GLY A 110 -4.24 -7.53 -1.85
CA GLY A 110 -5.51 -7.83 -1.18
C GLY A 110 -5.65 -7.06 0.14
N PRO A 111 -6.76 -7.27 0.87
CA PRO A 111 -7.04 -6.53 2.09
C PRO A 111 -6.24 -7.08 3.29
N ILE A 112 -4.93 -7.14 3.15
CA ILE A 112 -3.99 -7.55 4.19
C ILE A 112 -2.96 -6.44 4.39
N VAL A 113 -2.69 -6.12 5.65
CA VAL A 113 -1.64 -5.17 6.03
C VAL A 113 -0.78 -5.75 7.15
N THR A 114 0.53 -5.56 7.05
CA THR A 114 1.46 -5.88 8.14
C THR A 114 1.78 -4.61 8.93
N ILE A 115 1.88 -4.72 10.25
CA ILE A 115 2.28 -3.62 11.13
C ILE A 115 3.64 -3.92 11.76
N HIS A 116 4.51 -2.91 11.80
CA HIS A 116 5.86 -3.02 12.36
C HIS A 116 6.15 -1.79 13.18
N SER A 117 6.83 -1.96 14.31
CA SER A 117 7.32 -0.85 15.10
C SER A 117 8.69 -0.39 14.64
N PHE A 118 9.06 0.85 14.98
CA PHE A 118 10.40 1.39 14.82
C PHE A 118 10.73 2.39 15.91
N SER A 119 12.00 2.47 16.27
CA SER A 119 12.53 3.34 17.33
C SER A 119 13.26 4.59 16.83
N SER A 120 13.69 4.61 15.58
CA SER A 120 14.50 5.69 15.02
C SER A 120 14.21 5.99 13.54
N GLU A 121 14.59 7.21 13.11
CA GLU A 121 14.48 7.65 11.72
C GLU A 121 15.30 6.76 10.77
N GLN A 122 16.51 6.34 11.18
CA GLN A 122 17.34 5.41 10.41
C GLN A 122 16.67 4.05 10.21
N GLU A 123 16.09 3.53 11.28
CA GLU A 123 15.43 2.22 11.26
C GLU A 123 14.21 2.22 10.33
N VAL A 124 13.31 3.23 10.43
CA VAL A 124 12.15 3.30 9.55
C VAL A 124 12.52 3.44 8.09
N ILE A 125 13.58 4.22 7.78
CA ILE A 125 14.09 4.33 6.41
C ILE A 125 14.61 2.98 5.91
N SER A 126 15.35 2.26 6.74
CA SER A 126 15.85 0.92 6.40
C SER A 126 14.72 -0.05 6.13
N ILE A 127 13.73 -0.13 7.04
CA ILE A 127 12.55 -1.01 6.89
C ILE A 127 11.73 -0.64 5.65
N ALA A 128 11.46 0.65 5.45
CA ALA A 128 10.68 1.12 4.31
C ALA A 128 11.33 0.77 2.97
N ASN A 129 12.66 0.84 2.89
CA ASN A 129 13.43 0.52 1.69
C ASN A 129 13.68 -0.99 1.48
N ASN A 130 13.38 -1.82 2.49
CA ASN A 130 13.58 -3.27 2.47
C ASN A 130 12.49 -3.99 1.69
N THR A 131 12.38 -3.70 0.41
CA THR A 131 11.47 -4.34 -0.55
C THR A 131 11.99 -4.12 -1.96
N ASP A 132 11.65 -5.04 -2.86
CA ASP A 132 11.94 -4.92 -4.29
C ASP A 132 11.01 -3.93 -5.02
N TYR A 133 10.03 -3.38 -4.34
CA TYR A 133 9.05 -2.45 -4.88
C TYR A 133 9.33 -1.00 -4.44
N GLY A 134 8.77 -0.05 -5.16
CA GLY A 134 8.93 1.37 -4.85
C GLY A 134 7.99 2.25 -5.68
N LEU A 135 6.66 2.03 -5.58
CA LEU A 135 5.70 2.87 -6.28
C LEU A 135 5.36 4.11 -5.45
N ALA A 136 4.81 3.91 -4.26
CA ALA A 136 4.31 5.01 -3.43
C ALA A 136 4.49 4.75 -1.94
N GLY A 137 4.55 5.83 -1.18
CA GLY A 137 4.51 5.83 0.27
C GLY A 137 3.79 7.06 0.82
N SER A 138 3.34 6.96 2.07
CA SER A 138 2.75 8.08 2.81
C SER A 138 3.41 8.18 4.17
N ILE A 139 3.80 9.41 4.55
CA ILE A 139 4.46 9.72 5.83
C ILE A 139 3.55 10.67 6.61
N TRP A 140 3.32 10.33 7.86
CA TRP A 140 2.47 11.10 8.75
C TRP A 140 3.29 11.58 9.95
N SER A 141 3.45 12.89 10.09
CA SER A 141 4.20 13.50 11.20
C SER A 141 3.75 14.94 11.43
N SER A 142 3.76 15.37 12.68
CA SER A 142 3.62 16.79 13.04
C SER A 142 4.91 17.58 12.79
N ASP A 143 6.07 16.91 12.75
CA ASP A 143 7.36 17.50 12.38
C ASP A 143 7.56 17.38 10.85
N ILE A 144 7.29 18.48 10.15
CA ILE A 144 7.36 18.52 8.69
C ILE A 144 8.81 18.40 8.17
N GLU A 145 9.80 18.88 8.93
CA GLU A 145 11.20 18.76 8.53
C GLU A 145 11.67 17.31 8.61
N LYS A 146 11.30 16.59 9.68
CA LYS A 146 11.53 15.16 9.83
C LYS A 146 10.85 14.39 8.68
N ALA A 147 9.58 14.68 8.41
CA ALA A 147 8.85 14.03 7.33
C ALA A 147 9.51 14.24 5.96
N GLN A 148 10.00 15.44 5.67
CA GLN A 148 10.71 15.74 4.42
C GLN A 148 12.07 15.02 4.32
N ARG A 149 12.84 14.92 5.42
CA ARG A 149 14.11 14.17 5.42
C ARG A 149 13.87 12.69 5.14
N VAL A 150 12.87 12.10 5.81
CA VAL A 150 12.51 10.71 5.59
C VAL A 150 12.02 10.50 4.15
N ALA A 151 11.14 11.38 3.64
CA ALA A 151 10.63 11.29 2.27
C ALA A 151 11.73 11.25 1.21
N LYS A 152 12.78 12.07 1.36
CA LYS A 152 13.93 12.09 0.45
C LYS A 152 14.79 10.82 0.51
N SER A 153 14.66 10.05 1.58
CA SER A 153 15.45 8.85 1.84
C SER A 153 14.73 7.55 1.46
N ILE A 154 13.43 7.63 1.13
CA ILE A 154 12.65 6.46 0.69
C ILE A 154 12.80 6.27 -0.82
N ASN A 155 13.18 5.04 -1.22
CA ASN A 155 13.28 4.62 -2.61
C ASN A 155 11.90 4.29 -3.20
N SER A 156 11.12 5.33 -3.47
CA SER A 156 9.79 5.25 -4.05
C SER A 156 9.58 6.34 -5.09
N GLY A 157 8.77 6.07 -6.09
CA GLY A 157 8.48 7.05 -7.14
C GLY A 157 7.61 8.21 -6.67
N MET A 158 6.82 7.98 -5.62
CA MET A 158 5.91 8.99 -5.04
C MET A 158 5.89 8.89 -3.52
N ILE A 159 5.95 10.04 -2.86
CA ILE A 159 5.75 10.15 -1.40
C ILE A 159 4.77 11.27 -1.11
N TRP A 160 3.75 10.96 -0.32
CA TRP A 160 2.86 11.94 0.27
C TRP A 160 3.25 12.22 1.73
N ILE A 161 3.05 13.45 2.17
CA ILE A 161 3.24 13.83 3.56
C ILE A 161 1.92 14.35 4.11
N ASN A 162 1.46 13.75 5.21
CA ASN A 162 0.20 14.06 5.90
C ASN A 162 -1.06 14.01 5.01
N THR A 163 -0.98 13.22 3.96
CA THR A 163 -2.09 12.95 3.03
C THR A 163 -1.87 11.62 2.31
N TRP A 164 -2.89 11.15 1.61
CA TRP A 164 -2.79 10.02 0.70
C TRP A 164 -3.59 10.32 -0.57
N LEU A 165 -3.04 9.91 -1.72
CA LEU A 165 -3.68 10.04 -3.03
C LEU A 165 -4.03 11.48 -3.44
N HIS A 166 -3.37 12.49 -2.85
CA HIS A 166 -3.46 13.86 -3.34
C HIS A 166 -2.71 13.94 -4.67
N ARG A 167 -3.45 14.03 -5.78
CA ARG A 167 -2.89 13.91 -7.14
C ARG A 167 -3.13 15.16 -7.97
N ASP A 168 -2.11 15.48 -8.76
CA ASP A 168 -2.20 16.35 -9.92
C ASP A 168 -1.70 15.56 -11.14
N LEU A 169 -2.51 15.48 -12.21
CA LEU A 169 -2.17 14.70 -13.40
C LEU A 169 -1.00 15.31 -14.23
N ARG A 170 -0.53 16.48 -13.86
CA ARG A 170 0.61 17.16 -14.49
C ARG A 170 1.95 16.79 -13.85
N VAL A 171 1.95 16.20 -12.64
CA VAL A 171 3.18 15.78 -11.96
C VAL A 171 3.59 14.37 -12.36
N PRO A 172 4.89 14.01 -12.25
CA PRO A 172 5.35 12.68 -12.63
C PRO A 172 4.75 11.62 -11.71
N PHE A 173 4.21 10.56 -12.33
CA PHE A 173 3.69 9.38 -11.66
C PHE A 173 4.42 8.15 -12.17
N GLY A 174 4.87 7.29 -11.27
CA GLY A 174 5.51 6.02 -11.62
C GLY A 174 6.40 5.50 -10.51
N GLY A 175 6.71 4.22 -10.57
CA GLY A 175 7.53 3.52 -9.59
C GLY A 175 9.01 3.46 -9.92
N VAL A 176 9.78 2.99 -8.96
CA VAL A 176 11.18 2.58 -9.11
C VAL A 176 11.30 1.08 -8.79
N LYS A 177 12.47 0.49 -8.94
CA LYS A 177 12.73 -0.93 -8.73
C LYS A 177 11.78 -1.79 -9.58
N LYS A 178 11.19 -2.87 -9.01
CA LYS A 178 10.21 -3.73 -9.72
C LYS A 178 8.85 -3.07 -9.94
N SER A 179 8.57 -1.92 -9.34
CA SER A 179 7.30 -1.21 -9.53
C SER A 179 7.19 -0.47 -10.87
N GLY A 180 8.27 -0.31 -11.60
CA GLY A 180 8.20 0.21 -12.96
C GLY A 180 9.41 1.02 -13.42
N VAL A 181 9.34 1.45 -14.69
CA VAL A 181 10.31 2.31 -15.35
C VAL A 181 9.58 3.51 -15.98
N GLY A 182 10.27 4.62 -16.13
CA GLY A 182 9.68 5.84 -16.68
C GLY A 182 8.72 6.55 -15.73
N ARG A 183 8.11 7.60 -16.26
CA ARG A 183 7.08 8.40 -15.57
C ARG A 183 5.98 8.78 -16.53
N GLU A 184 4.74 8.76 -16.06
CA GLU A 184 3.60 9.36 -16.76
C GLU A 184 3.19 10.68 -16.11
N GLY A 185 2.29 11.41 -16.75
CA GLY A 185 1.75 12.70 -16.30
C GLY A 185 2.35 13.89 -17.02
N GLY A 186 1.51 14.77 -17.61
CA GLY A 186 1.93 15.98 -18.29
C GLY A 186 3.04 15.76 -19.33
N MET A 187 4.09 16.57 -19.25
CA MET A 187 5.25 16.49 -20.15
C MET A 187 6.03 15.17 -20.04
N TRP A 188 5.99 14.51 -18.89
CA TRP A 188 6.67 13.22 -18.67
C TRP A 188 6.10 12.12 -19.57
N SER A 189 4.78 12.11 -19.80
CA SER A 189 4.17 11.19 -20.76
C SER A 189 4.62 11.49 -22.19
N LEU A 190 4.69 12.76 -22.55
CA LEU A 190 5.15 13.16 -23.88
C LEU A 190 6.58 12.68 -24.13
N ASP A 191 7.51 12.96 -23.22
CA ASP A 191 8.90 12.55 -23.31
C ASP A 191 9.05 11.01 -23.38
N PHE A 192 8.22 10.28 -22.61
CA PHE A 192 8.28 8.82 -22.57
C PHE A 192 7.77 8.15 -23.86
N PHE A 193 6.72 8.70 -24.47
CA PHE A 193 6.05 8.11 -25.63
C PHE A 193 6.43 8.74 -26.97
N SER A 194 7.45 9.61 -27.02
CA SER A 194 7.90 10.25 -28.24
C SER A 194 9.42 10.24 -28.39
N GLU A 195 9.89 10.41 -29.64
CA GLU A 195 11.30 10.54 -29.97
C GLU A 195 11.59 11.97 -30.43
N PRO A 196 12.54 12.68 -29.82
CA PRO A 196 12.96 14.00 -30.29
C PRO A 196 13.70 13.91 -31.61
N MET A 197 13.35 14.79 -32.59
CA MET A 197 14.03 14.92 -33.85
C MET A 197 14.54 16.34 -34.00
N ASN A 198 15.79 16.51 -34.41
CA ASN A 198 16.35 17.81 -34.80
C ASN A 198 16.31 18.00 -36.34
N ILE A 199 15.68 19.06 -36.80
CA ILE A 199 15.67 19.46 -38.22
C ILE A 199 16.39 20.79 -38.35
N CYS A 200 17.55 20.78 -39.02
CA CYS A 200 18.32 21.98 -39.31
C CYS A 200 18.15 22.40 -40.76
N ILE A 201 17.74 23.65 -41.02
CA ILE A 201 17.61 24.21 -42.34
C ILE A 201 18.57 25.38 -42.43
N LYS A 202 19.49 25.34 -43.45
CA LYS A 202 20.34 26.48 -43.79
C LYS A 202 19.59 27.34 -44.80
N HIS A 203 19.45 28.60 -44.49
CA HIS A 203 19.00 29.63 -45.45
C HIS A 203 20.21 30.37 -46.02
N ASP A 204 20.29 30.47 -47.33
CA ASP A 204 21.33 31.24 -48.03
C ASP A 204 21.11 32.74 -47.85
#